data_7e58bf28b22c9a44f39dd04802d4e410
#
_entry.id   7e58bf28b22c9a44f39dd04802d4e410
#
_cell.length_a   1.000
_cell.length_b   1.000
_cell.length_c   1.000
_cell.angle_alpha   90.00
_cell.angle_beta   90.00
_cell.angle_gamma   90.00
#
_symmetry.space_group_name_H-M   'P 1'
#
loop_
_entity.id
_entity.type
_entity.pdbx_description
1 polymer ?
#
loop_
_entity_poly.entity_id
_entity_poly.type
_entity_poly.pdbx_seq_one_letter_code
_entity_poly.pdbx_strand_id
1 'polypeptide(L)'
;AKDSVTVLDARASETYTRASVKAILSYKPGDTLYEILPNYLERNGVDVVWRTSNWGNPPIHVDKYYNKSSLKERFPEADDSYDGILFHGLKEDIMASDSAKIFIGIHTYTSHGPAYYKNVPDEHKTFLPECRTVEMADASRSQLINAYDNTIVYTDYLVHSVIETLKEFPDRRACVIFISDHGESLGEKGYYMHGMPKNMAPDCQLDIPFIVWTSDDSLKVKDIENAGVKVTGMCGKASTARPNRN
;
A
#
# COMPACT_ATOMS: atom_id res chain seq x y z
N ALA A 1 -4.94 17.74 18.92
CA ALA A 1 -3.86 16.73 18.97
C ALA A 1 -2.96 16.95 17.77
N LYS A 2 -1.66 16.66 17.91
CA LYS A 2 -0.69 16.76 16.80
C LYS A 2 -0.60 15.36 16.19
N ASP A 3 -0.89 15.26 14.90
CA ASP A 3 -0.69 14.02 14.15
C ASP A 3 0.81 13.73 14.00
N SER A 4 1.16 12.46 13.83
CA SER A 4 2.54 12.03 13.66
C SER A 4 2.69 11.04 12.50
N VAL A 5 3.80 11.16 11.77
CA VAL A 5 4.21 10.24 10.72
C VAL A 5 5.52 9.60 11.11
N THR A 6 5.58 8.28 11.05
CA THR A 6 6.78 7.49 11.30
C THR A 6 7.10 6.65 10.08
N VAL A 7 8.33 6.71 9.59
CA VAL A 7 8.84 5.89 8.49
C VAL A 7 9.77 4.84 9.08
N LEU A 8 9.57 3.60 8.70
CA LEU A 8 10.29 2.44 9.21
C LEU A 8 11.08 1.77 8.09
N ASP A 9 12.29 1.28 8.41
CA ASP A 9 13.01 0.39 7.51
C ASP A 9 12.34 -0.98 7.52
N ALA A 10 11.98 -1.48 6.35
CA ALA A 10 11.29 -2.75 6.21
C ALA A 10 11.80 -3.56 5.00
N ARG A 11 11.73 -4.88 5.15
CA ARG A 11 11.98 -5.80 4.04
C ARG A 11 10.77 -6.73 3.88
N ALA A 12 10.37 -6.93 2.64
CA ALA A 12 9.31 -7.86 2.28
C ALA A 12 9.66 -9.30 2.69
N SER A 13 8.66 -10.03 3.12
CA SER A 13 8.81 -11.45 3.47
C SER A 13 9.15 -12.29 2.25
N GLU A 14 8.59 -11.94 1.11
CA GLU A 14 8.80 -12.59 -0.19
C GLU A 14 8.81 -11.54 -1.31
N THR A 15 9.10 -11.98 -2.53
CA THR A 15 9.21 -11.14 -3.71
C THR A 15 7.93 -11.09 -4.55
N TYR A 16 6.81 -11.62 -4.04
CA TYR A 16 5.53 -11.68 -4.76
C TYR A 16 4.34 -11.56 -3.81
N THR A 17 3.25 -11.00 -4.32
CA THR A 17 2.09 -10.53 -3.56
C THR A 17 1.49 -11.59 -2.65
N ARG A 18 1.13 -12.77 -3.20
CA ARG A 18 0.36 -13.76 -2.44
C ARG A 18 1.03 -14.21 -1.14
N ALA A 19 2.33 -14.41 -1.15
CA ALA A 19 3.07 -14.82 0.03
C ALA A 19 3.36 -13.65 0.97
N SER A 20 3.70 -12.47 0.43
CA SER A 20 3.98 -11.29 1.23
C SER A 20 2.74 -10.77 1.94
N VAL A 21 1.60 -10.63 1.25
CA VAL A 21 0.34 -10.19 1.88
C VAL A 21 -0.13 -11.20 2.93
N LYS A 22 0.03 -12.52 2.66
CA LYS A 22 -0.22 -13.55 3.68
C LYS A 22 0.65 -13.33 4.92
N ALA A 23 1.95 -13.05 4.75
CA ALA A 23 2.87 -12.83 5.86
C ALA A 23 2.52 -11.55 6.64
N ILE A 24 2.17 -10.45 5.95
CA ILE A 24 1.75 -9.19 6.56
C ILE A 24 0.51 -9.37 7.43
N LEU A 25 -0.45 -10.17 6.96
CA LEU A 25 -1.73 -10.36 7.64
C LEU A 25 -1.74 -11.54 8.61
N SER A 26 -0.66 -12.29 8.73
CA SER A 26 -0.55 -13.45 9.63
C SER A 26 0.08 -13.08 10.97
N TYR A 27 -0.37 -13.71 12.03
CA TYR A 27 0.22 -13.54 13.37
C TYR A 27 1.69 -13.94 13.44
N LYS A 28 2.07 -14.98 12.67
CA LYS A 28 3.47 -15.42 12.51
C LYS A 28 3.73 -15.78 11.06
N PRO A 29 4.83 -15.35 10.47
CA PRO A 29 5.26 -15.86 9.16
C PRO A 29 5.55 -17.37 9.27
N GLY A 30 5.05 -18.15 8.33
CA GLY A 30 5.27 -19.60 8.28
C GLY A 30 4.30 -20.30 7.34
N ASP A 31 4.54 -21.63 7.15
CA ASP A 31 3.73 -22.46 6.25
C ASP A 31 2.37 -22.85 6.86
N THR A 32 2.24 -22.77 8.18
CA THR A 32 0.98 -23.09 8.87
C THR A 32 -0.03 -22.01 8.60
N LEU A 33 -1.22 -22.42 8.14
CA LEU A 33 -2.32 -21.51 7.85
C LEU A 33 -2.97 -21.08 9.17
N TYR A 34 -2.54 -19.96 9.71
CA TYR A 34 -3.27 -19.28 10.78
C TYR A 34 -4.37 -18.42 10.17
N GLU A 35 -5.40 -18.17 10.96
CA GLU A 35 -6.40 -17.19 10.59
C GLU A 35 -5.73 -15.83 10.33
N ILE A 36 -6.02 -15.22 9.19
CA ILE A 36 -5.47 -13.92 8.81
C ILE A 36 -6.18 -12.78 9.55
N LEU A 37 -5.49 -11.67 9.71
CA LEU A 37 -5.92 -10.55 10.54
C LEU A 37 -7.34 -10.04 10.23
N PRO A 38 -7.78 -9.80 9.00
CA PRO A 38 -9.15 -9.35 8.72
C PRO A 38 -10.21 -10.31 9.26
N ASN A 39 -10.07 -11.61 9.00
CA ASN A 39 -11.01 -12.64 9.45
C ASN A 39 -11.06 -12.72 10.99
N TYR A 40 -9.89 -12.66 11.64
CA TYR A 40 -9.78 -12.63 13.09
C TYR A 40 -10.49 -11.43 13.71
N LEU A 41 -10.27 -10.24 13.13
CA LEU A 41 -10.86 -8.99 13.63
C LEU A 41 -12.39 -9.02 13.53
N GLU A 42 -12.94 -9.42 12.36
CA GLU A 42 -14.38 -9.50 12.15
C GLU A 42 -15.04 -10.49 13.10
N ARG A 43 -14.47 -11.68 13.23
CA ARG A 43 -14.95 -12.70 14.18
C ARG A 43 -14.94 -12.22 15.64
N ASN A 44 -14.10 -11.22 15.97
CA ASN A 44 -14.02 -10.61 17.29
C ASN A 44 -14.78 -9.27 17.41
N GLY A 45 -15.74 -9.01 16.49
CA GLY A 45 -16.66 -7.88 16.59
C GLY A 45 -16.10 -6.53 16.13
N VAL A 46 -14.98 -6.52 15.41
CA VAL A 46 -14.52 -5.33 14.70
C VAL A 46 -15.28 -5.26 13.36
N ASP A 47 -15.75 -4.08 13.00
CA ASP A 47 -16.31 -3.86 11.66
C ASP A 47 -15.15 -3.87 10.64
N VAL A 48 -15.16 -4.82 9.70
CA VAL A 48 -14.08 -5.02 8.76
C VAL A 48 -14.55 -4.73 7.34
N VAL A 49 -13.84 -3.86 6.65
CA VAL A 49 -14.00 -3.58 5.21
C VAL A 49 -12.73 -3.95 4.49
N TRP A 50 -12.83 -4.76 3.44
CA TRP A 50 -11.71 -5.07 2.55
C TRP A 50 -12.00 -4.61 1.14
N ARG A 51 -11.09 -3.81 0.56
CA ARG A 51 -11.20 -3.28 -0.80
C ARG A 51 -9.97 -3.66 -1.61
N THR A 52 -10.14 -4.16 -2.81
CA THR A 52 -9.02 -4.63 -3.62
C THR A 52 -9.22 -4.42 -5.12
N SER A 53 -8.15 -4.06 -5.80
CA SER A 53 -8.00 -4.13 -7.27
C SER A 53 -7.04 -5.24 -7.69
N ASN A 54 -6.41 -5.90 -6.71
CA ASN A 54 -5.39 -6.92 -6.93
C ASN A 54 -5.96 -8.33 -6.63
N TRP A 55 -5.62 -9.30 -7.47
CA TRP A 55 -6.06 -10.70 -7.37
C TRP A 55 -5.15 -11.59 -6.51
N GLY A 56 -3.96 -11.07 -6.08
CA GLY A 56 -2.99 -11.78 -5.25
C GLY A 56 -3.36 -11.91 -3.76
N ASN A 57 -4.61 -11.63 -3.38
CA ASN A 57 -5.05 -11.73 -1.99
C ASN A 57 -4.93 -13.15 -1.44
N PRO A 58 -4.50 -13.33 -0.18
CA PRO A 58 -4.80 -14.56 0.57
C PRO A 58 -6.32 -14.71 0.75
N PRO A 59 -6.81 -15.88 1.19
CA PRO A 59 -8.24 -16.08 1.46
C PRO A 59 -8.73 -15.12 2.56
N ILE A 60 -9.38 -14.03 2.15
CA ILE A 60 -10.03 -13.05 3.01
C ILE A 60 -11.54 -13.31 2.95
N HIS A 61 -12.13 -13.66 4.08
CA HIS A 61 -13.53 -13.99 4.24
C HIS A 61 -14.14 -13.01 5.24
N VAL A 62 -14.58 -11.86 4.73
CA VAL A 62 -15.24 -10.81 5.50
C VAL A 62 -16.51 -10.38 4.77
N ASP A 63 -17.53 -9.95 5.52
CA ASP A 63 -18.83 -9.59 4.96
C ASP A 63 -18.77 -8.42 3.98
N LYS A 64 -17.94 -7.41 4.29
CA LYS A 64 -17.75 -6.22 3.47
C LYS A 64 -16.48 -6.35 2.61
N TYR A 65 -16.49 -7.28 1.67
CA TYR A 65 -15.43 -7.47 0.69
C TYR A 65 -15.81 -6.85 -0.65
N TYR A 66 -15.02 -5.89 -1.12
CA TYR A 66 -15.28 -5.15 -2.35
C TYR A 66 -14.09 -5.23 -3.32
N ASN A 67 -14.35 -5.59 -4.55
CA ASN A 67 -13.46 -5.38 -5.69
C ASN A 67 -13.89 -4.12 -6.48
N LYS A 68 -13.14 -3.78 -7.54
CA LYS A 68 -13.45 -2.60 -8.38
C LYS A 68 -14.88 -2.64 -8.95
N SER A 69 -15.33 -3.80 -9.42
CA SER A 69 -16.68 -3.95 -10.01
C SER A 69 -17.78 -3.71 -8.98
N SER A 70 -17.67 -4.30 -7.78
CA SER A 70 -18.65 -4.10 -6.72
C SER A 70 -18.65 -2.67 -6.16
N LEU A 71 -17.47 -2.01 -6.16
CA LEU A 71 -17.40 -0.59 -5.83
C LEU A 71 -18.03 0.29 -6.92
N LYS A 72 -17.85 -0.05 -8.20
CA LYS A 72 -18.50 0.65 -9.31
C LYS A 72 -20.03 0.51 -9.27
N GLU A 73 -20.53 -0.67 -8.90
CA GLU A 73 -21.97 -0.88 -8.68
C GLU A 73 -22.50 -0.02 -7.51
N ARG A 74 -21.71 0.11 -6.43
CA ARG A 74 -22.06 0.91 -5.26
C ARG A 74 -21.94 2.42 -5.51
N PHE A 75 -20.96 2.84 -6.33
CA PHE A 75 -20.65 4.22 -6.67
C PHE A 75 -20.56 4.38 -8.19
N PRO A 76 -21.70 4.46 -8.90
CA PRO A 76 -21.73 4.49 -10.37
C PRO A 76 -21.00 5.70 -10.98
N GLU A 77 -20.88 6.80 -10.24
CA GLU A 77 -20.20 8.02 -10.66
C GLU A 77 -18.66 7.92 -10.56
N ALA A 78 -18.13 7.02 -9.72
CA ALA A 78 -16.69 6.91 -9.51
C ALA A 78 -15.97 6.32 -10.73
N ASP A 79 -14.78 6.82 -11.04
CA ASP A 79 -13.92 6.25 -12.08
C ASP A 79 -13.26 4.95 -11.59
N ASP A 80 -13.55 3.84 -12.27
CA ASP A 80 -12.99 2.53 -11.97
C ASP A 80 -11.77 2.16 -12.84
N SER A 81 -11.29 3.08 -13.68
CA SER A 81 -10.09 2.88 -14.48
C SER A 81 -8.84 2.73 -13.61
N TYR A 82 -8.81 3.43 -12.47
CA TYR A 82 -7.68 3.51 -11.56
C TYR A 82 -8.03 3.02 -10.14
N ASP A 83 -7.02 2.92 -9.29
CA ASP A 83 -7.20 2.50 -7.90
C ASP A 83 -7.91 3.54 -7.02
N GLY A 84 -8.09 4.76 -7.51
CA GLY A 84 -8.86 5.81 -6.82
C GLY A 84 -10.24 5.34 -6.36
N ILE A 85 -10.88 4.43 -7.10
CA ILE A 85 -12.18 3.87 -6.70
C ILE A 85 -12.12 3.11 -5.37
N LEU A 86 -10.98 2.51 -5.00
CA LEU A 86 -10.81 1.81 -3.72
C LEU A 86 -10.91 2.77 -2.53
N PHE A 87 -10.69 4.05 -2.76
CA PHE A 87 -10.67 5.13 -1.76
C PHE A 87 -11.97 5.94 -1.77
N HIS A 88 -12.80 5.76 -2.80
CA HIS A 88 -14.09 6.42 -2.90
C HIS A 88 -15.07 5.90 -1.84
N GLY A 89 -15.81 6.79 -1.19
CA GLY A 89 -16.81 6.40 -0.18
C GLY A 89 -16.25 5.83 1.12
N LEU A 90 -14.98 6.09 1.48
CA LEU A 90 -14.40 5.68 2.77
C LEU A 90 -15.09 6.38 3.95
N LYS A 91 -15.44 7.64 3.78
CA LYS A 91 -16.16 8.43 4.77
C LYS A 91 -17.53 7.80 5.08
N GLU A 92 -18.23 7.37 4.05
CA GLU A 92 -19.52 6.70 4.15
C GLU A 92 -19.40 5.38 4.93
N ASP A 93 -18.35 4.58 4.67
CA ASP A 93 -18.11 3.34 5.43
C ASP A 93 -17.84 3.62 6.90
N ILE A 94 -17.03 4.66 7.20
CA ILE A 94 -16.72 5.04 8.57
C ILE A 94 -17.97 5.54 9.30
N MET A 95 -18.81 6.32 8.63
CA MET A 95 -20.06 6.87 9.20
C MET A 95 -21.14 5.81 9.38
N ALA A 96 -21.21 4.83 8.48
CA ALA A 96 -22.18 3.74 8.54
C ALA A 96 -21.85 2.66 9.58
N SER A 97 -20.65 2.72 10.16
CA SER A 97 -20.24 1.72 11.13
C SER A 97 -20.77 2.05 12.55
N ASP A 98 -21.59 1.16 13.07
CA ASP A 98 -22.06 1.20 14.47
C ASP A 98 -21.02 0.61 15.45
N SER A 99 -19.91 0.05 14.95
CA SER A 99 -18.87 -0.53 15.78
C SER A 99 -17.96 0.53 16.40
N ALA A 100 -17.54 0.30 17.62
CA ALA A 100 -16.52 1.12 18.27
C ALA A 100 -15.15 1.03 17.55
N LYS A 101 -14.92 -0.02 16.77
CA LYS A 101 -13.68 -0.26 16.04
C LYS A 101 -13.99 -0.65 14.60
N ILE A 102 -13.32 0.01 13.68
CA ILE A 102 -13.38 -0.32 12.24
C ILE A 102 -11.96 -0.61 11.74
N PHE A 103 -11.83 -1.62 10.92
CA PHE A 103 -10.62 -1.94 10.17
C PHE A 103 -10.93 -1.86 8.68
N ILE A 104 -10.20 -1.05 7.94
CA ILE A 104 -10.33 -0.93 6.49
C ILE A 104 -9.01 -1.36 5.86
N GLY A 105 -9.01 -2.49 5.17
CA GLY A 105 -7.88 -2.94 4.35
C GLY A 105 -8.07 -2.51 2.91
N ILE A 106 -7.04 -1.88 2.32
CA ILE A 106 -7.05 -1.44 0.92
C ILE A 106 -5.84 -2.05 0.24
N HIS A 107 -6.07 -2.91 -0.75
CA HIS A 107 -5.03 -3.59 -1.50
C HIS A 107 -5.03 -3.11 -2.96
N THR A 108 -4.07 -2.26 -3.28
CA THR A 108 -3.95 -1.57 -4.57
C THR A 108 -3.18 -2.38 -5.61
N TYR A 109 -3.29 -1.97 -6.88
CA TYR A 109 -2.56 -2.51 -8.02
C TYR A 109 -1.62 -1.47 -8.65
N THR A 110 -1.71 -0.21 -8.25
CA THR A 110 -1.12 0.98 -8.92
C THR A 110 0.32 0.78 -9.38
N SER A 111 1.23 0.29 -8.51
CA SER A 111 2.65 0.15 -8.84
C SER A 111 3.02 -1.21 -9.42
N HIS A 112 2.04 -2.00 -9.88
CA HIS A 112 2.28 -3.29 -10.50
C HIS A 112 2.61 -3.15 -11.99
N GLY A 113 3.77 -3.70 -12.42
CA GLY A 113 4.19 -3.72 -13.81
C GLY A 113 3.47 -4.76 -14.69
N PRO A 114 3.80 -4.82 -15.98
CA PRO A 114 4.76 -3.98 -16.71
C PRO A 114 4.20 -2.64 -17.19
N ALA A 115 2.88 -2.43 -17.16
CA ALA A 115 2.22 -1.29 -17.78
C ALA A 115 1.99 -0.13 -16.77
N TYR A 116 3.03 0.28 -16.02
CA TYR A 116 2.92 1.33 -14.99
C TYR A 116 2.18 2.58 -15.47
N TYR A 117 2.42 3.02 -16.70
CA TYR A 117 1.83 4.21 -17.31
C TYR A 117 0.29 4.16 -17.43
N LYS A 118 -0.30 2.96 -17.40
CA LYS A 118 -1.76 2.75 -17.47
C LYS A 118 -2.44 2.84 -16.09
N ASN A 119 -1.66 2.78 -15.03
CA ASN A 119 -2.19 2.67 -13.66
C ASN A 119 -2.32 4.04 -12.98
N VAL A 120 -1.94 5.12 -13.68
CA VAL A 120 -1.90 6.48 -13.15
C VAL A 120 -2.70 7.40 -14.04
N PRO A 121 -3.66 8.18 -13.49
CA PRO A 121 -4.35 9.26 -14.23
C PRO A 121 -3.34 10.30 -14.75
N ASP A 122 -3.61 10.87 -15.91
CA ASP A 122 -2.67 11.82 -16.56
C ASP A 122 -2.38 13.05 -15.68
N GLU A 123 -3.35 13.52 -14.90
CA GLU A 123 -3.21 14.65 -13.96
C GLU A 123 -2.22 14.38 -12.80
N HIS A 124 -1.93 13.10 -12.51
CA HIS A 124 -0.96 12.70 -11.48
C HIS A 124 0.42 12.36 -12.04
N LYS A 125 0.63 12.48 -13.36
CA LYS A 125 1.91 12.20 -14.01
C LYS A 125 2.83 13.41 -13.95
N THR A 126 3.81 13.35 -13.08
CA THR A 126 4.80 14.41 -12.85
C THR A 126 6.07 14.21 -13.66
N PHE A 127 6.47 12.95 -13.88
CA PHE A 127 7.75 12.61 -14.50
C PHE A 127 7.57 12.21 -15.96
N LEU A 128 8.07 13.05 -16.87
CA LEU A 128 7.94 12.85 -18.31
C LEU A 128 9.30 13.04 -19.02
N PRO A 129 9.54 12.41 -20.18
CA PRO A 129 8.69 11.40 -20.80
C PRO A 129 8.69 10.08 -20.01
N GLU A 130 7.55 9.37 -20.02
CA GLU A 130 7.40 8.06 -19.38
C GLU A 130 7.47 6.91 -20.39
N CYS A 131 7.82 5.71 -19.94
CA CYS A 131 7.71 4.49 -20.72
C CYS A 131 6.23 4.15 -20.97
N ARG A 132 5.83 4.03 -22.24
CA ARG A 132 4.45 3.69 -22.65
C ARG A 132 4.37 2.35 -23.39
N THR A 133 5.30 1.45 -23.11
CA THR A 133 5.29 0.08 -23.63
C THR A 133 5.38 -0.93 -22.49
N VAL A 134 4.93 -2.15 -22.74
CA VAL A 134 5.11 -3.30 -21.85
C VAL A 134 6.47 -3.97 -22.04
N GLU A 135 7.14 -3.69 -23.15
CA GLU A 135 8.50 -4.16 -23.47
C GLU A 135 9.53 -3.29 -22.74
N MET A 136 9.62 -3.48 -21.42
CA MET A 136 10.42 -2.62 -20.52
C MET A 136 11.91 -2.60 -20.89
N ALA A 137 12.44 -3.70 -21.44
CA ALA A 137 13.84 -3.79 -21.85
C ALA A 137 14.17 -2.90 -23.05
N ASP A 138 13.19 -2.54 -23.87
CA ASP A 138 13.35 -1.68 -25.05
C ASP A 138 13.21 -0.19 -24.72
N ALA A 139 12.69 0.11 -23.54
CA ALA A 139 12.56 1.49 -23.05
C ALA A 139 13.89 2.04 -22.53
N SER A 140 14.09 3.35 -22.63
CA SER A 140 15.19 3.96 -21.89
C SER A 140 14.95 3.81 -20.37
N ARG A 141 16.02 3.56 -19.61
CA ARG A 141 15.92 3.39 -18.16
C ARG A 141 15.26 4.60 -17.49
N SER A 142 15.55 5.83 -17.96
CA SER A 142 14.92 7.03 -17.41
C SER A 142 13.42 7.07 -17.63
N GLN A 143 12.93 6.67 -18.80
CA GLN A 143 11.51 6.61 -19.09
C GLN A 143 10.79 5.54 -18.22
N LEU A 144 11.44 4.39 -18.02
CA LEU A 144 10.90 3.34 -17.16
C LEU A 144 10.82 3.80 -15.69
N ILE A 145 11.87 4.44 -15.19
CA ILE A 145 11.87 5.04 -13.85
C ILE A 145 10.77 6.11 -13.75
N ASN A 146 10.62 6.99 -14.72
CA ASN A 146 9.58 8.01 -14.73
C ASN A 146 8.18 7.39 -14.65
N ALA A 147 7.92 6.32 -15.41
CA ALA A 147 6.64 5.62 -15.36
C ALA A 147 6.37 5.01 -13.98
N TYR A 148 7.39 4.41 -13.36
CA TYR A 148 7.27 3.86 -12.02
C TYR A 148 7.13 4.96 -10.95
N ASP A 149 7.95 6.01 -11.01
CA ASP A 149 7.89 7.14 -10.06
C ASP A 149 6.51 7.84 -10.11
N ASN A 150 5.86 7.92 -11.27
CA ASN A 150 4.49 8.42 -11.38
C ASN A 150 3.50 7.54 -10.56
N THR A 151 3.69 6.22 -10.51
CA THR A 151 2.85 5.35 -9.67
C THR A 151 3.04 5.64 -8.18
N ILE A 152 4.26 6.00 -7.78
CA ILE A 152 4.56 6.38 -6.39
C ILE A 152 3.91 7.72 -6.04
N VAL A 153 3.96 8.72 -6.93
CA VAL A 153 3.24 10.00 -6.74
C VAL A 153 1.75 9.77 -6.56
N TYR A 154 1.16 8.93 -7.40
CA TYR A 154 -0.26 8.63 -7.30
C TYR A 154 -0.62 7.86 -6.02
N THR A 155 0.22 6.90 -5.63
CA THR A 155 0.04 6.18 -4.36
C THR A 155 0.12 7.13 -3.16
N ASP A 156 1.08 8.05 -3.15
CA ASP A 156 1.21 9.08 -2.10
C ASP A 156 -0.05 9.95 -2.01
N TYR A 157 -0.57 10.41 -3.16
CA TYR A 157 -1.84 11.13 -3.23
C TYR A 157 -3.00 10.33 -2.62
N LEU A 158 -3.11 9.04 -2.94
CA LEU A 158 -4.17 8.18 -2.42
C LEU A 158 -4.04 7.97 -0.91
N VAL A 159 -2.85 7.73 -0.39
CA VAL A 159 -2.59 7.60 1.06
C VAL A 159 -2.88 8.92 1.77
N HIS A 160 -2.48 10.05 1.19
CA HIS A 160 -2.79 11.36 1.73
C HIS A 160 -4.31 11.59 1.83
N SER A 161 -5.08 11.19 0.81
CA SER A 161 -6.54 11.31 0.83
C SER A 161 -7.20 10.53 1.97
N VAL A 162 -6.66 9.36 2.33
CA VAL A 162 -7.12 8.60 3.51
C VAL A 162 -6.87 9.40 4.80
N ILE A 163 -5.68 9.97 4.93
CA ILE A 163 -5.31 10.77 6.11
C ILE A 163 -6.25 11.98 6.24
N GLU A 164 -6.50 12.70 5.16
CA GLU A 164 -7.41 13.84 5.18
C GLU A 164 -8.85 13.43 5.53
N THR A 165 -9.33 12.30 4.99
CA THR A 165 -10.63 11.73 5.36
C THR A 165 -10.69 11.42 6.86
N LEU A 166 -9.64 10.81 7.42
CA LEU A 166 -9.62 10.46 8.85
C LEU A 166 -9.56 11.69 9.77
N LYS A 167 -8.95 12.79 9.34
CA LYS A 167 -8.93 14.05 10.07
C LYS A 167 -10.32 14.68 10.23
N GLU A 168 -11.28 14.32 9.39
CA GLU A 168 -12.68 14.75 9.54
C GLU A 168 -13.40 14.11 10.74
N PHE A 169 -12.77 13.11 11.39
CA PHE A 169 -13.31 12.39 12.56
C PHE A 169 -12.47 12.65 13.82
N PRO A 170 -12.42 13.88 14.33
CA PRO A 170 -11.54 14.26 15.45
C PRO A 170 -11.83 13.51 16.76
N ASP A 171 -13.05 12.97 16.92
CA ASP A 171 -13.46 12.20 18.10
C ASP A 171 -13.07 10.71 18.01
N ARG A 172 -12.55 10.26 16.86
CA ARG A 172 -12.05 8.90 16.66
C ARG A 172 -10.52 8.90 16.61
N ARG A 173 -9.90 8.00 17.35
CA ARG A 173 -8.48 7.73 17.18
C ARG A 173 -8.28 6.89 15.94
N ALA A 174 -7.41 7.34 15.06
CA ALA A 174 -7.13 6.68 13.78
C ALA A 174 -5.63 6.38 13.61
N CYS A 175 -5.35 5.29 12.92
CA CYS A 175 -4.02 4.89 12.49
C CYS A 175 -4.08 4.45 11.03
N VAL A 176 -3.16 4.95 10.21
CA VAL A 176 -2.92 4.45 8.85
C VAL A 176 -1.58 3.72 8.84
N ILE A 177 -1.59 2.50 8.35
CA ILE A 177 -0.39 1.72 8.08
C ILE A 177 -0.31 1.54 6.57
N PHE A 178 0.69 2.16 5.95
CA PHE A 178 1.04 1.92 4.56
C PHE A 178 2.28 1.05 4.48
N ILE A 179 2.17 -0.07 3.79
CA ILE A 179 3.26 -1.02 3.57
C ILE A 179 3.15 -1.58 2.15
N SER A 180 4.29 -1.64 1.43
CA SER A 180 4.34 -2.40 0.20
C SER A 180 4.53 -3.88 0.52
N ASP A 181 3.91 -4.75 -0.26
CA ASP A 181 4.07 -6.20 -0.11
C ASP A 181 5.42 -6.70 -0.63
N HIS A 182 5.95 -6.10 -1.69
CA HIS A 182 7.29 -6.29 -2.23
C HIS A 182 7.72 -5.05 -3.02
N GLY A 183 8.97 -5.02 -3.45
CA GLY A 183 9.49 -4.00 -4.35
C GLY A 183 9.52 -4.47 -5.81
N GLU A 184 10.08 -3.63 -6.68
CA GLU A 184 10.15 -3.84 -8.13
C GLU A 184 11.56 -3.63 -8.67
N SER A 185 11.99 -4.48 -9.60
CA SER A 185 13.20 -4.28 -10.40
C SER A 185 12.88 -3.50 -11.67
N LEU A 186 13.66 -2.46 -11.94
CA LEU A 186 13.54 -1.59 -13.11
C LEU A 186 14.79 -1.70 -14.02
N GLY A 187 15.33 -2.91 -14.16
CA GLY A 187 16.52 -3.20 -14.94
C GLY A 187 17.80 -3.42 -14.13
N GLU A 188 17.71 -3.45 -12.79
CA GLU A 188 18.85 -3.77 -11.93
C GLU A 188 19.39 -5.17 -12.26
N LYS A 189 20.69 -5.26 -12.59
CA LYS A 189 21.34 -6.51 -13.04
C LYS A 189 20.63 -7.22 -14.20
N GLY A 190 19.87 -6.46 -15.04
CA GLY A 190 19.08 -7.00 -16.14
C GLY A 190 17.74 -7.62 -15.75
N TYR A 191 17.33 -7.50 -14.50
CA TYR A 191 16.03 -8.00 -14.01
C TYR A 191 14.97 -6.89 -14.05
N TYR A 192 13.75 -7.30 -14.36
CA TYR A 192 12.56 -6.44 -14.40
C TYR A 192 11.45 -7.07 -13.58
N MET A 193 10.55 -6.24 -13.03
CA MET A 193 9.43 -6.67 -12.21
C MET A 193 9.88 -7.35 -10.88
N HIS A 194 9.12 -8.30 -10.40
CA HIS A 194 9.28 -8.99 -9.12
C HIS A 194 9.17 -10.52 -9.29
N GLY A 195 9.17 -11.26 -8.17
CA GLY A 195 8.92 -12.70 -8.18
C GLY A 195 10.17 -13.56 -8.35
N MET A 196 11.36 -12.98 -8.25
CA MET A 196 12.59 -13.78 -8.22
C MET A 196 12.67 -14.60 -6.92
N PRO A 197 13.32 -15.79 -6.95
CA PRO A 197 13.64 -16.49 -5.73
C PRO A 197 14.34 -15.57 -4.72
N LYS A 198 13.86 -15.50 -3.48
CA LYS A 198 14.28 -14.52 -2.48
C LYS A 198 15.80 -14.44 -2.27
N ASN A 199 16.49 -15.58 -2.34
CA ASN A 199 17.95 -15.67 -2.19
C ASN A 199 18.73 -15.15 -3.41
N MET A 200 18.06 -14.87 -4.53
CA MET A 200 18.65 -14.36 -5.78
C MET A 200 18.13 -12.97 -6.13
N ALA A 201 17.05 -12.54 -5.47
CA ALA A 201 16.39 -11.29 -5.77
C ALA A 201 17.31 -10.09 -5.46
N PRO A 202 17.34 -9.06 -6.32
CA PRO A 202 17.93 -7.78 -5.98
C PRO A 202 17.23 -7.15 -4.78
N ASP A 203 17.96 -6.35 -3.99
CA ASP A 203 17.39 -5.68 -2.81
C ASP A 203 16.17 -4.83 -3.14
N CYS A 204 16.12 -4.21 -4.33
CA CYS A 204 14.97 -3.43 -4.80
C CYS A 204 13.65 -4.22 -4.91
N GLN A 205 13.68 -5.56 -4.91
CA GLN A 205 12.46 -6.38 -4.81
C GLN A 205 12.06 -6.67 -3.35
N LEU A 206 12.92 -6.38 -2.39
CA LEU A 206 12.72 -6.72 -0.98
C LEU A 206 12.66 -5.49 -0.07
N ASP A 207 13.41 -4.44 -0.36
CA ASP A 207 13.38 -3.20 0.43
C ASP A 207 12.10 -2.42 0.11
N ILE A 208 11.27 -2.23 1.13
CA ILE A 208 9.92 -1.69 0.98
C ILE A 208 9.66 -0.51 1.92
N PRO A 209 8.79 0.43 1.52
CA PRO A 209 8.32 1.46 2.43
C PRO A 209 7.40 0.85 3.48
N PHE A 210 7.55 1.31 4.72
CA PHE A 210 6.62 1.07 5.80
C PHE A 210 6.38 2.38 6.55
N ILE A 211 5.18 2.92 6.45
CA ILE A 211 4.82 4.23 6.97
C ILE A 211 3.63 4.06 7.92
N VAL A 212 3.74 4.69 9.07
CA VAL A 212 2.65 4.73 10.06
C VAL A 212 2.28 6.18 10.30
N TRP A 213 1.01 6.52 10.13
CA TRP A 213 0.42 7.78 10.54
C TRP A 213 -0.57 7.54 11.67
N THR A 214 -0.61 8.45 12.64
CA THR A 214 -1.58 8.42 13.73
C THR A 214 -2.21 9.79 13.95
N SER A 215 -3.50 9.82 14.26
CA SER A 215 -4.25 11.05 14.52
C SER A 215 -3.87 11.74 15.84
N ASP A 216 -3.14 11.07 16.70
CA ASP A 216 -2.63 11.58 17.97
C ASP A 216 -1.27 10.96 18.32
N ASP A 217 -0.61 11.50 19.35
CA ASP A 217 0.67 10.99 19.86
C ASP A 217 0.54 9.70 20.69
N SER A 218 -0.58 8.97 20.61
CA SER A 218 -0.84 7.79 21.43
C SER A 218 0.01 6.57 21.05
N LEU A 219 0.46 6.50 19.79
CA LEU A 219 1.48 5.55 19.35
C LEU A 219 2.87 6.20 19.51
N LYS A 220 3.48 6.01 20.66
CA LYS A 220 4.85 6.48 20.86
C LYS A 220 5.81 5.60 20.08
N VAL A 221 6.84 6.20 19.48
CA VAL A 221 7.95 5.51 18.83
C VAL A 221 8.47 4.33 19.67
N LYS A 222 8.53 4.49 21.01
CA LYS A 222 8.89 3.45 21.96
C LYS A 222 7.99 2.21 21.94
N ASP A 223 6.71 2.36 21.62
CA ASP A 223 5.78 1.22 21.58
C ASP A 223 6.01 0.41 20.30
N ILE A 224 6.39 1.07 19.22
CA ILE A 224 6.79 0.43 17.95
C ILE A 224 8.13 -0.29 18.11
N GLU A 225 9.11 0.34 18.78
CA GLU A 225 10.42 -0.27 19.08
C GLU A 225 10.29 -1.46 20.02
N ASN A 226 9.42 -1.38 21.04
CA ASN A 226 9.12 -2.47 21.95
C ASN A 226 8.43 -3.67 21.26
N ALA A 227 7.75 -3.43 20.13
CA ALA A 227 7.22 -4.48 19.27
C ALA A 227 8.30 -5.15 18.38
N GLY A 228 9.57 -4.77 18.54
CA GLY A 228 10.70 -5.34 17.81
C GLY A 228 10.92 -4.75 16.42
N VAL A 229 10.27 -3.64 16.10
CA VAL A 229 10.45 -2.92 14.84
C VAL A 229 11.54 -1.87 15.00
N LYS A 230 12.57 -1.94 14.16
CA LYS A 230 13.66 -0.94 14.16
C LYS A 230 13.19 0.34 13.48
N VAL A 231 13.11 1.44 14.24
CA VAL A 231 12.73 2.76 13.72
C VAL A 231 13.98 3.51 13.27
N THR A 232 14.05 3.87 11.99
CA THR A 232 15.13 4.70 11.44
C THR A 232 14.56 6.03 10.97
N GLY A 233 14.76 7.04 11.80
CA GLY A 233 14.58 8.44 11.45
C GLY A 233 13.17 9.02 11.61
N MET A 234 13.11 10.09 12.38
CA MET A 234 11.95 10.99 12.31
C MET A 234 12.10 11.87 11.07
N CYS A 235 11.17 11.80 10.14
CA CYS A 235 11.15 12.67 8.96
C CYS A 235 10.80 14.11 9.38
N GLY A 236 11.81 14.92 9.53
CA GLY A 236 11.71 16.38 9.67
C GLY A 236 12.21 17.09 8.43
N LYS A 237 12.11 16.52 7.22
CA LYS A 237 12.24 17.20 5.91
C LYS A 237 12.17 16.13 4.82
N ALA A 238 11.28 16.30 3.85
CA ALA A 238 11.31 15.52 2.63
C ALA A 238 12.73 15.60 2.02
N SER A 239 13.42 14.48 1.96
CA SER A 239 14.68 14.38 1.24
C SER A 239 14.35 14.36 -0.24
N THR A 240 14.62 15.47 -0.95
CA THR A 240 14.55 15.55 -2.41
C THR A 240 15.76 14.88 -3.08
N ALA A 241 16.58 14.18 -2.34
CA ALA A 241 17.71 13.45 -2.89
C ALA A 241 17.26 12.09 -3.41
N ARG A 242 17.19 11.95 -4.72
CA ARG A 242 17.15 10.64 -5.38
C ARG A 242 18.39 9.87 -4.92
N PRO A 243 18.28 8.64 -4.38
CA PRO A 243 19.48 7.82 -4.17
C PRO A 243 20.10 7.58 -5.56
N ASN A 244 21.43 7.84 -5.65
CA ASN A 244 22.19 7.47 -6.85
C ASN A 244 22.06 5.96 -7.06
N ARG A 245 21.17 5.57 -7.98
CA ARG A 245 21.06 4.19 -8.45
C ARG A 245 22.08 4.01 -9.57
N ASN A 246 23.34 3.73 -9.18
CA ASN A 246 24.37 3.24 -10.11
C ASN A 246 24.05 1.81 -10.53
#